data_5f2beadbc3d23a79d630c4bc710bf71e
#
_entry.id   5f2beadbc3d23a79d630c4bc710bf71e
#
_cell.length_a   1.000
_cell.length_b   1.000
_cell.length_c   1.000
_cell.angle_alpha   90.00
_cell.angle_beta   90.00
_cell.angle_gamma   90.00
#
_symmetry.space_group_name_H-M   'P 1'
#
loop_
_entity.id
_entity.type
_entity.pdbx_description
1 polymer ?
#
loop_
_entity_poly.entity_id
_entity_poly.type
_entity_poly.pdbx_seq_one_letter_code
_entity_poly.pdbx_strand_id
1 'polypeptide(L)'
;MTGIPHDNYEPKTGGAKWLYSRLPIVGLLYDTVMAPTPKNLNWMWIWGIVLTFCLALQIVTGIVLAMHYTPHVDRAFASVEHIMRDVNGGYMLRYLHANGASLFFIAVYLHIFRGLFYGSYKAPREVAWIIGMLIYLAMMATAFMGYVLPWGQMSFWGATVITGLFGAIPGVGPTIQEWLLGGPAVDNATLNRFFSLHYLLPFVIAGLVIVHIWAFHTTGNNNPTGVEVRRGSKEEADRDTLPFWPYFVIKDLFALALIITVFFAIVGFMPNYLGHPDNYLEANALSTPKHIVPEWYFLPFYAILRAFTANVWIVQLTEFLSFGIIDAKFFGVLAMFGAIAVMGMAPWLDTSSVRSGRYRPMFKWWFALLCIDFMVLMWVGAMPAEEPYATISLIASAYWFGYFLIILPLLGVIEKPLKQPATIEDDFKAHYAAVSPAE
;
A
#
# COMPACT_ATOMS: atom_id res chain seq x y z
N MET A 1 -24.28 -2.76 -11.81
CA MET A 1 -22.98 -2.11 -11.60
C MET A 1 -21.80 -2.89 -12.19
N THR A 2 -21.77 -4.21 -12.09
CA THR A 2 -20.63 -5.05 -12.52
C THR A 2 -20.59 -5.35 -14.03
N GLY A 3 -21.59 -4.96 -14.82
CA GLY A 3 -21.74 -5.43 -16.20
C GLY A 3 -21.82 -6.95 -16.36
N ILE A 4 -21.82 -7.68 -15.23
CA ILE A 4 -22.04 -9.14 -15.17
C ILE A 4 -23.52 -9.33 -14.82
N PRO A 5 -24.30 -10.08 -15.61
CA PRO A 5 -25.70 -10.33 -15.33
C PRO A 5 -25.91 -11.02 -13.97
N HIS A 6 -26.75 -10.45 -13.12
CA HIS A 6 -27.13 -10.99 -11.79
C HIS A 6 -28.52 -10.47 -11.39
N ASP A 7 -29.10 -11.08 -10.34
CA ASP A 7 -30.40 -10.65 -9.82
C ASP A 7 -30.27 -9.33 -9.04
N ASN A 8 -31.11 -8.35 -9.39
CA ASN A 8 -31.16 -7.07 -8.70
C ASN A 8 -31.99 -7.15 -7.40
N TYR A 9 -31.73 -6.22 -6.49
CA TYR A 9 -32.54 -6.09 -5.28
C TYR A 9 -33.99 -5.70 -5.61
N GLU A 10 -34.95 -6.50 -5.13
CA GLU A 10 -36.38 -6.23 -5.20
C GLU A 10 -36.96 -5.98 -3.81
N PRO A 11 -37.41 -4.74 -3.50
CA PRO A 11 -37.99 -4.44 -2.20
C PRO A 11 -39.36 -5.10 -2.03
N LYS A 12 -39.54 -5.94 -0.99
CA LYS A 12 -40.73 -6.77 -0.78
C LYS A 12 -41.84 -6.05 0.02
N THR A 13 -41.50 -5.16 0.95
CA THR A 13 -42.47 -4.48 1.82
C THR A 13 -42.75 -3.05 1.38
N GLY A 14 -43.91 -2.47 1.76
CA GLY A 14 -44.26 -1.08 1.46
C GLY A 14 -43.23 -0.08 1.97
N GLY A 15 -42.73 -0.26 3.21
CA GLY A 15 -41.67 0.57 3.77
C GLY A 15 -40.33 0.43 3.01
N ALA A 16 -39.95 -0.78 2.61
CA ALA A 16 -38.77 -1.02 1.79
C ALA A 16 -38.89 -0.36 0.41
N LYS A 17 -40.07 -0.46 -0.24
CA LYS A 17 -40.33 0.22 -1.52
C LYS A 17 -40.25 1.74 -1.38
N TRP A 18 -40.81 2.28 -0.32
CA TRP A 18 -40.79 3.72 -0.03
C TRP A 18 -39.36 4.22 0.20
N LEU A 19 -38.56 3.49 1.00
CA LEU A 19 -37.15 3.83 1.25
C LEU A 19 -36.29 3.71 -0.03
N TYR A 20 -36.41 2.59 -0.74
CA TYR A 20 -35.64 2.32 -1.95
C TYR A 20 -35.89 3.35 -3.06
N SER A 21 -37.13 3.81 -3.23
CA SER A 21 -37.46 4.83 -4.21
C SER A 21 -36.86 6.22 -3.91
N ARG A 22 -36.42 6.46 -2.69
CA ARG A 22 -35.86 7.76 -2.23
C ARG A 22 -34.39 7.69 -1.93
N LEU A 23 -33.93 6.53 -1.46
CA LEU A 23 -32.54 6.31 -1.05
C LEU A 23 -32.17 4.86 -1.36
N PRO A 24 -31.65 4.58 -2.58
CA PRO A 24 -31.38 3.22 -3.04
C PRO A 24 -30.14 2.56 -2.40
N ILE A 25 -29.76 2.99 -1.18
CA ILE A 25 -28.62 2.44 -0.45
C ILE A 25 -28.77 0.93 -0.22
N VAL A 26 -29.97 0.44 0.11
CA VAL A 26 -30.21 -0.98 0.37
C VAL A 26 -29.94 -1.80 -0.90
N GLY A 27 -30.37 -1.30 -2.07
CA GLY A 27 -30.05 -1.94 -3.35
C GLY A 27 -28.56 -1.93 -3.64
N LEU A 28 -27.89 -0.80 -3.43
CA LEU A 28 -26.45 -0.69 -3.61
C LEU A 28 -25.67 -1.66 -2.71
N LEU A 29 -26.04 -1.76 -1.44
CA LEU A 29 -25.43 -2.72 -0.50
C LEU A 29 -25.72 -4.15 -0.90
N TYR A 30 -26.96 -4.46 -1.29
CA TYR A 30 -27.33 -5.79 -1.79
C TYR A 30 -26.50 -6.17 -3.02
N ASP A 31 -26.44 -5.30 -4.03
CA ASP A 31 -25.68 -5.55 -5.25
C ASP A 31 -24.18 -5.72 -4.98
N THR A 32 -23.66 -5.04 -3.96
CA THR A 32 -22.27 -5.20 -3.51
C THR A 32 -22.04 -6.55 -2.83
N VAL A 33 -22.94 -6.94 -1.92
CA VAL A 33 -22.84 -8.17 -1.14
C VAL A 33 -23.17 -9.42 -1.97
N MET A 34 -24.06 -9.28 -2.96
CA MET A 34 -24.45 -10.38 -3.87
C MET A 34 -23.67 -10.36 -5.20
N ALA A 35 -22.64 -9.49 -5.32
CA ALA A 35 -21.87 -9.35 -6.54
C ALA A 35 -21.35 -10.70 -7.06
N PRO A 36 -21.53 -11.00 -8.35
CA PRO A 36 -21.01 -12.23 -8.96
C PRO A 36 -19.48 -12.20 -8.94
N THR A 37 -18.89 -13.14 -8.24
CA THR A 37 -17.46 -13.20 -7.93
C THR A 37 -16.86 -14.46 -8.55
N PRO A 38 -15.70 -14.39 -9.25
CA PRO A 38 -15.06 -15.55 -9.86
C PRO A 38 -14.86 -16.68 -8.85
N LYS A 39 -15.35 -17.88 -9.14
CA LYS A 39 -15.36 -19.02 -8.20
C LYS A 39 -13.97 -19.61 -7.93
N ASN A 40 -12.96 -19.27 -8.75
CA ASN A 40 -11.58 -19.74 -8.61
C ASN A 40 -10.68 -18.84 -7.78
N LEU A 41 -11.21 -17.84 -7.03
CA LEU A 41 -10.40 -16.97 -6.19
C LEU A 41 -9.73 -17.76 -5.05
N ASN A 42 -8.41 -17.63 -4.95
CA ASN A 42 -7.59 -18.22 -3.89
C ASN A 42 -7.39 -17.27 -2.69
N TRP A 43 -6.58 -17.67 -1.71
CA TRP A 43 -6.29 -16.88 -0.50
C TRP A 43 -5.56 -15.55 -0.76
N MET A 44 -4.96 -15.36 -1.92
CA MET A 44 -4.32 -14.09 -2.27
C MET A 44 -5.31 -12.93 -2.48
N TRP A 45 -6.63 -13.19 -2.52
CA TRP A 45 -7.68 -12.16 -2.66
C TRP A 45 -8.21 -11.60 -1.34
N ILE A 46 -7.75 -12.10 -0.18
CA ILE A 46 -8.21 -11.63 1.14
C ILE A 46 -7.67 -10.24 1.54
N TRP A 47 -6.59 -9.76 0.89
CA TRP A 47 -5.90 -8.55 1.35
C TRP A 47 -6.78 -7.29 1.29
N GLY A 48 -7.81 -7.26 0.46
CA GLY A 48 -8.78 -6.16 0.43
C GLY A 48 -9.56 -6.01 1.73
N ILE A 49 -10.07 -7.11 2.31
CA ILE A 49 -10.80 -7.06 3.58
C ILE A 49 -9.85 -6.73 4.76
N VAL A 50 -8.63 -7.25 4.72
CA VAL A 50 -7.60 -6.93 5.73
C VAL A 50 -7.27 -5.43 5.72
N LEU A 51 -7.09 -4.84 4.53
CA LEU A 51 -6.86 -3.40 4.38
C LEU A 51 -8.04 -2.56 4.88
N THR A 52 -9.27 -3.00 4.62
CA THR A 52 -10.48 -2.34 5.13
C THR A 52 -10.55 -2.38 6.66
N PHE A 53 -10.22 -3.53 7.24
CA PHE A 53 -10.10 -3.66 8.71
C PHE A 53 -9.01 -2.73 9.26
N CYS A 54 -7.82 -2.70 8.65
CA CYS A 54 -6.73 -1.83 9.08
C CYS A 54 -7.14 -0.35 9.02
N LEU A 55 -7.80 0.10 7.94
CA LEU A 55 -8.26 1.48 7.81
C LEU A 55 -9.26 1.83 8.93
N ALA A 56 -10.24 0.96 9.18
CA ALA A 56 -11.21 1.16 10.26
C ALA A 56 -10.53 1.20 11.63
N LEU A 57 -9.60 0.29 11.90
CA LEU A 57 -8.83 0.24 13.14
C LEU A 57 -8.03 1.53 13.34
N GLN A 58 -7.32 2.00 12.31
CA GLN A 58 -6.50 3.22 12.38
C GLN A 58 -7.38 4.47 12.63
N ILE A 59 -8.51 4.59 11.95
CA ILE A 59 -9.43 5.73 12.15
C ILE A 59 -9.99 5.72 13.57
N VAL A 60 -10.53 4.59 14.03
CA VAL A 60 -11.15 4.49 15.36
C VAL A 60 -10.13 4.74 16.47
N THR A 61 -8.99 4.06 16.44
CA THR A 61 -7.94 4.26 17.46
C THR A 61 -7.35 5.66 17.38
N GLY A 62 -7.16 6.23 16.19
CA GLY A 62 -6.65 7.58 15.98
C GLY A 62 -7.56 8.67 16.53
N ILE A 63 -8.88 8.55 16.33
CA ILE A 63 -9.85 9.49 16.91
C ILE A 63 -9.78 9.47 18.44
N VAL A 64 -9.73 8.28 19.06
CA VAL A 64 -9.66 8.18 20.52
C VAL A 64 -8.31 8.71 21.06
N LEU A 65 -7.19 8.40 20.38
CA LEU A 65 -5.88 8.95 20.75
C LEU A 65 -5.85 10.48 20.65
N ALA A 66 -6.47 11.06 19.62
CA ALA A 66 -6.54 12.51 19.43
C ALA A 66 -7.30 13.23 20.55
N MET A 67 -8.20 12.55 21.27
CA MET A 67 -8.90 13.13 22.43
C MET A 67 -7.96 13.39 23.64
N HIS A 68 -6.81 12.74 23.67
CA HIS A 68 -5.84 12.81 24.78
C HIS A 68 -4.50 13.44 24.36
N TYR A 69 -4.23 13.51 23.05
CA TYR A 69 -2.98 14.02 22.51
C TYR A 69 -2.97 15.55 22.39
N THR A 70 -1.82 16.17 22.71
CA THR A 70 -1.63 17.62 22.62
C THR A 70 -0.55 17.93 21.55
N PRO A 71 -0.88 18.51 20.38
CA PRO A 71 0.05 18.81 19.31
C PRO A 71 0.87 20.10 19.58
N HIS A 72 1.72 20.07 20.59
CA HIS A 72 2.62 21.15 20.96
C HIS A 72 3.99 20.61 21.33
N VAL A 73 5.06 21.24 20.88
CA VAL A 73 6.44 20.73 21.04
C VAL A 73 6.81 20.45 22.50
N ASP A 74 6.35 21.25 23.45
CA ASP A 74 6.60 21.07 24.88
C ASP A 74 5.66 20.04 25.55
N ARG A 75 4.67 19.50 24.86
CA ARG A 75 3.63 18.68 25.44
C ARG A 75 3.38 17.37 24.69
N ALA A 76 3.75 17.29 23.42
CA ALA A 76 3.42 16.15 22.57
C ALA A 76 3.98 14.84 23.15
N PHE A 77 5.26 14.80 23.51
CA PHE A 77 5.89 13.64 24.10
C PHE A 77 5.24 13.26 25.43
N ALA A 78 5.08 14.23 26.35
CA ALA A 78 4.44 14.02 27.63
C ALA A 78 2.98 13.57 27.51
N SER A 79 2.22 14.05 26.50
CA SER A 79 0.84 13.60 26.27
C SER A 79 0.75 12.15 25.79
N VAL A 80 1.73 11.66 25.01
CA VAL A 80 1.84 10.25 24.63
C VAL A 80 2.19 9.40 25.86
N GLU A 81 3.13 9.84 26.70
CA GLU A 81 3.45 9.16 27.98
C GLU A 81 2.21 9.10 28.89
N HIS A 82 1.45 10.19 29.01
CA HIS A 82 0.17 10.22 29.75
C HIS A 82 -0.83 9.19 29.19
N ILE A 83 -1.00 9.11 27.86
CA ILE A 83 -1.85 8.08 27.23
C ILE A 83 -1.38 6.68 27.62
N MET A 84 -0.07 6.43 27.60
CA MET A 84 0.50 5.11 27.87
C MET A 84 0.38 4.68 29.33
N ARG A 85 0.41 5.64 30.29
CA ARG A 85 0.54 5.35 31.73
C ARG A 85 -0.72 5.61 32.53
N ASP A 86 -1.44 6.70 32.21
CA ASP A 86 -2.49 7.22 33.09
C ASP A 86 -3.89 7.03 32.51
N VAL A 87 -4.03 6.97 31.17
CA VAL A 87 -5.33 6.73 30.52
C VAL A 87 -5.67 5.24 30.61
N ASN A 88 -6.85 4.93 31.12
CA ASN A 88 -7.30 3.54 31.24
C ASN A 88 -7.43 2.88 29.85
N GLY A 89 -6.63 1.82 29.62
CA GLY A 89 -6.53 1.14 28.32
C GLY A 89 -5.76 1.93 27.25
N GLY A 90 -5.20 3.09 27.57
CA GLY A 90 -4.51 3.96 26.63
C GLY A 90 -3.27 3.29 25.99
N TYR A 91 -2.50 2.50 26.75
CA TYR A 91 -1.40 1.72 26.22
C TYR A 91 -1.84 0.77 25.10
N MET A 92 -2.97 0.11 25.27
CA MET A 92 -3.52 -0.80 24.25
C MET A 92 -3.92 -0.05 23.00
N LEU A 93 -4.62 1.09 23.12
CA LEU A 93 -4.99 1.94 21.99
C LEU A 93 -3.76 2.45 21.24
N ARG A 94 -2.73 2.90 21.98
CA ARG A 94 -1.47 3.38 21.39
C ARG A 94 -0.75 2.26 20.62
N TYR A 95 -0.65 1.06 21.20
CA TYR A 95 -0.03 -0.08 20.55
C TYR A 95 -0.84 -0.62 19.37
N LEU A 96 -2.18 -0.65 19.46
CA LEU A 96 -3.04 -1.02 18.32
C LEU A 96 -2.86 -0.04 17.16
N HIS A 97 -2.74 1.26 17.45
CA HIS A 97 -2.53 2.26 16.41
C HIS A 97 -1.14 2.13 15.77
N ALA A 98 -0.09 2.08 16.56
CA ALA A 98 1.29 2.00 16.05
C ALA A 98 1.57 0.69 15.29
N ASN A 99 1.24 -0.47 15.88
CA ASN A 99 1.43 -1.76 15.21
C ASN A 99 0.41 -1.98 14.08
N GLY A 100 -0.79 -1.38 14.20
CA GLY A 100 -1.80 -1.40 13.15
C GLY A 100 -1.32 -0.72 11.87
N ALA A 101 -0.50 0.35 11.96
CA ALA A 101 0.16 0.94 10.81
C ALA A 101 1.10 -0.08 10.13
N SER A 102 1.89 -0.83 10.88
CA SER A 102 2.74 -1.90 10.34
C SER A 102 1.93 -2.99 9.67
N LEU A 103 0.85 -3.48 10.27
CA LEU A 103 -0.06 -4.45 9.64
C LEU A 103 -0.66 -3.90 8.34
N PHE A 104 -1.02 -2.62 8.33
CA PHE A 104 -1.58 -1.96 7.14
C PHE A 104 -0.58 -1.94 5.98
N PHE A 105 0.71 -1.65 6.24
CA PHE A 105 1.75 -1.69 5.22
C PHE A 105 2.10 -3.11 4.77
N ILE A 106 2.13 -4.10 5.66
CA ILE A 106 2.26 -5.52 5.27
C ILE A 106 1.14 -5.90 4.29
N ALA A 107 -0.10 -5.60 4.67
CA ALA A 107 -1.26 -5.93 3.86
C ALA A 107 -1.27 -5.22 2.49
N VAL A 108 -0.89 -3.92 2.43
CA VAL A 108 -0.85 -3.19 1.16
C VAL A 108 0.26 -3.68 0.24
N TYR A 109 1.44 -4.02 0.76
CA TYR A 109 2.50 -4.61 -0.05
C TYR A 109 2.05 -5.95 -0.64
N LEU A 110 1.47 -6.84 0.16
CA LEU A 110 0.95 -8.11 -0.33
C LEU A 110 -0.18 -7.91 -1.35
N HIS A 111 -1.03 -6.89 -1.15
CA HIS A 111 -2.07 -6.51 -2.10
C HIS A 111 -1.51 -6.01 -3.43
N ILE A 112 -0.48 -5.16 -3.40
CA ILE A 112 0.20 -4.63 -4.60
C ILE A 112 0.93 -5.77 -5.33
N PHE A 113 1.75 -6.56 -4.64
CA PHE A 113 2.50 -7.65 -5.25
C PHE A 113 1.57 -8.75 -5.83
N ARG A 114 0.44 -9.03 -5.16
CA ARG A 114 -0.61 -9.87 -5.73
C ARG A 114 -1.17 -9.26 -7.02
N GLY A 115 -1.44 -7.95 -7.01
CA GLY A 115 -1.89 -7.22 -8.19
C GLY A 115 -0.89 -7.31 -9.35
N LEU A 116 0.40 -7.14 -9.07
CA LEU A 116 1.49 -7.26 -10.04
C LEU A 116 1.60 -8.68 -10.60
N PHE A 117 1.57 -9.71 -9.73
CA PHE A 117 1.71 -11.10 -10.18
C PHE A 117 0.55 -11.57 -11.06
N TYR A 118 -0.68 -11.25 -10.69
CA TYR A 118 -1.86 -11.69 -11.43
C TYR A 118 -2.32 -10.72 -12.52
N GLY A 119 -1.57 -9.63 -12.76
CA GLY A 119 -1.89 -8.64 -13.79
C GLY A 119 -3.20 -7.89 -13.52
N SER A 120 -3.51 -7.61 -12.25
CA SER A 120 -4.74 -6.91 -11.87
C SER A 120 -4.76 -5.43 -12.27
N TYR A 121 -3.64 -4.91 -12.76
CA TYR A 121 -3.48 -3.56 -13.31
C TYR A 121 -3.78 -3.46 -14.81
N LYS A 122 -3.88 -4.60 -15.52
CA LYS A 122 -4.13 -4.61 -16.97
C LYS A 122 -5.57 -4.28 -17.32
N ALA A 123 -5.77 -3.81 -18.56
CA ALA A 123 -7.08 -3.48 -19.10
C ALA A 123 -8.16 -4.54 -18.74
N PRO A 124 -9.34 -4.09 -18.31
CA PRO A 124 -9.85 -2.73 -18.17
C PRO A 124 -9.70 -2.12 -16.76
N ARG A 125 -8.69 -2.53 -15.96
CA ARG A 125 -8.55 -2.21 -14.52
C ARG A 125 -7.48 -1.16 -14.20
N GLU A 126 -7.00 -0.43 -15.21
CA GLU A 126 -5.95 0.60 -15.08
C GLU A 126 -6.36 1.69 -14.10
N VAL A 127 -7.61 2.15 -14.18
CA VAL A 127 -8.14 3.21 -13.29
C VAL A 127 -8.16 2.73 -11.85
N ALA A 128 -8.60 1.49 -11.60
CA ALA A 128 -8.57 0.91 -10.26
C ALA A 128 -7.13 0.83 -9.71
N TRP A 129 -6.16 0.48 -10.55
CA TRP A 129 -4.74 0.45 -10.18
C TRP A 129 -4.22 1.83 -9.79
N ILE A 130 -4.48 2.86 -10.62
CA ILE A 130 -4.02 4.23 -10.36
C ILE A 130 -4.66 4.79 -9.08
N ILE A 131 -5.95 4.57 -8.85
CA ILE A 131 -6.59 4.97 -7.59
C ILE A 131 -5.91 4.26 -6.40
N GLY A 132 -5.59 2.97 -6.54
CA GLY A 132 -4.81 2.21 -5.54
C GLY A 132 -3.45 2.84 -5.26
N MET A 133 -2.73 3.31 -6.29
CA MET A 133 -1.44 4.00 -6.13
C MET A 133 -1.61 5.36 -5.42
N LEU A 134 -2.68 6.10 -5.69
CA LEU A 134 -2.99 7.35 -4.97
C LEU A 134 -3.30 7.09 -3.50
N ILE A 135 -4.05 6.02 -3.19
CA ILE A 135 -4.29 5.57 -1.82
C ILE A 135 -2.97 5.24 -1.13
N TYR A 136 -2.09 4.50 -1.81
CA TYR A 136 -0.78 4.12 -1.27
C TYR A 136 0.08 5.36 -0.94
N LEU A 137 0.15 6.35 -1.84
CA LEU A 137 0.84 7.62 -1.58
C LEU A 137 0.23 8.40 -0.38
N ALA A 138 -1.10 8.44 -0.30
CA ALA A 138 -1.79 9.07 0.83
C ALA A 138 -1.53 8.31 2.14
N MET A 139 -1.46 6.97 2.11
CA MET A 139 -1.06 6.15 3.26
C MET A 139 0.36 6.46 3.71
N MET A 140 1.33 6.56 2.78
CA MET A 140 2.71 6.92 3.09
C MET A 140 2.79 8.29 3.76
N ALA A 141 2.11 9.30 3.22
CA ALA A 141 2.05 10.64 3.80
C ALA A 141 1.42 10.62 5.19
N THR A 142 0.30 9.90 5.36
CA THR A 142 -0.38 9.75 6.65
C THR A 142 0.54 9.11 7.69
N ALA A 143 1.17 7.99 7.35
CA ALA A 143 2.03 7.27 8.28
C ALA A 143 3.27 8.08 8.66
N PHE A 144 3.88 8.76 7.71
CA PHE A 144 5.02 9.65 7.98
C PHE A 144 4.64 10.76 8.98
N MET A 145 3.56 11.49 8.72
CA MET A 145 3.12 12.54 9.62
C MET A 145 2.73 11.99 11.00
N GLY A 146 2.10 10.80 11.05
CA GLY A 146 1.75 10.14 12.32
C GLY A 146 2.96 9.73 13.14
N TYR A 147 4.05 9.31 12.49
CA TYR A 147 5.30 8.98 13.17
C TYR A 147 5.99 10.19 13.81
N VAL A 148 5.75 11.39 13.28
CA VAL A 148 6.28 12.64 13.84
C VAL A 148 5.56 13.03 15.14
N LEU A 149 4.30 12.67 15.32
CA LEU A 149 3.46 13.15 16.42
C LEU A 149 3.95 12.82 17.83
N PRO A 150 4.55 11.64 18.11
CA PRO A 150 5.09 11.34 19.44
C PRO A 150 6.19 12.29 19.89
N TRP A 151 6.80 13.01 18.97
CA TRP A 151 7.87 14.00 19.23
C TRP A 151 9.08 13.41 19.99
N GLY A 152 9.39 12.15 19.65
CA GLY A 152 10.64 11.50 20.07
C GLY A 152 11.80 11.86 19.14
N GLN A 153 12.99 11.37 19.45
CA GLN A 153 14.20 11.63 18.66
C GLN A 153 14.08 11.21 17.20
N MET A 154 13.53 10.01 16.93
CA MET A 154 13.31 9.59 15.55
C MET A 154 12.18 10.36 14.85
N SER A 155 11.16 10.78 15.59
CA SER A 155 10.09 11.65 15.10
C SER A 155 10.64 12.97 14.57
N PHE A 156 11.42 13.67 15.37
CA PHE A 156 12.00 14.98 15.05
C PHE A 156 13.02 14.89 13.91
N TRP A 157 13.99 13.99 14.03
CA TRP A 157 15.05 13.87 13.04
C TRP A 157 14.57 13.25 11.75
N GLY A 158 13.59 12.34 11.81
CA GLY A 158 12.89 11.85 10.62
C GLY A 158 12.15 12.95 9.87
N ALA A 159 11.44 13.83 10.60
CA ALA A 159 10.80 15.02 10.01
C ALA A 159 11.82 15.94 9.32
N THR A 160 12.94 16.20 9.99
CA THR A 160 14.03 17.04 9.46
C THR A 160 14.60 16.49 8.15
N VAL A 161 14.87 15.17 8.11
CA VAL A 161 15.41 14.52 6.90
C VAL A 161 14.39 14.56 5.76
N ILE A 162 13.15 14.11 6.01
CA ILE A 162 12.13 13.98 4.94
C ILE A 162 11.70 15.36 4.39
N THR A 163 11.50 16.36 5.25
CA THR A 163 11.16 17.70 4.77
C THR A 163 12.31 18.33 4.02
N GLY A 164 13.56 18.04 4.43
CA GLY A 164 14.78 18.46 3.73
C GLY A 164 14.93 17.90 2.31
N LEU A 165 14.23 16.80 1.96
CA LEU A 165 14.22 16.28 0.59
C LEU A 165 13.47 17.21 -0.37
N PHE A 166 12.38 17.84 0.09
CA PHE A 166 11.66 18.82 -0.72
C PHE A 166 12.52 20.05 -1.04
N GLY A 167 13.42 20.42 -0.12
CA GLY A 167 14.38 21.50 -0.33
C GLY A 167 15.40 21.24 -1.45
N ALA A 168 15.58 19.97 -1.86
CA ALA A 168 16.46 19.59 -2.97
C ALA A 168 15.86 19.90 -4.35
N ILE A 169 14.57 20.22 -4.47
CA ILE A 169 13.92 20.51 -5.76
C ILE A 169 14.43 21.84 -6.29
N PRO A 170 15.02 21.89 -7.49
CA PRO A 170 15.60 23.12 -8.04
C PRO A 170 14.59 24.25 -8.17
N GLY A 171 14.99 25.45 -7.80
CA GLY A 171 14.22 26.69 -7.94
C GLY A 171 13.12 26.88 -6.90
N VAL A 172 12.28 25.88 -6.65
CA VAL A 172 11.10 25.99 -5.77
C VAL A 172 11.25 25.22 -4.44
N GLY A 173 12.26 24.39 -4.31
CA GLY A 173 12.46 23.49 -3.18
C GLY A 173 12.49 24.20 -1.81
N PRO A 174 13.31 25.23 -1.60
CA PRO A 174 13.34 25.94 -0.34
C PRO A 174 11.97 26.51 0.07
N THR A 175 11.22 27.06 -0.88
CA THR A 175 9.87 27.61 -0.64
C THR A 175 8.87 26.50 -0.26
N ILE A 176 8.93 25.35 -0.92
CA ILE A 176 8.08 24.19 -0.59
C ILE A 176 8.44 23.65 0.80
N GLN A 177 9.73 23.55 1.11
CA GLN A 177 10.20 23.10 2.41
C GLN A 177 9.74 24.03 3.53
N GLU A 178 9.94 25.34 3.38
CA GLU A 178 9.48 26.33 4.36
C GLU A 178 7.96 26.33 4.53
N TRP A 179 7.22 26.18 3.42
CA TRP A 179 5.77 26.04 3.48
C TRP A 179 5.34 24.77 4.23
N LEU A 180 5.98 23.63 4.02
CA LEU A 180 5.72 22.40 4.77
C LEU A 180 6.02 22.54 6.26
N LEU A 181 7.19 23.11 6.58
CA LEU A 181 7.63 23.31 7.94
C LEU A 181 6.80 24.35 8.69
N GLY A 182 6.35 25.41 7.98
CA GLY A 182 5.72 26.58 8.58
C GLY A 182 6.68 27.56 9.22
N GLY A 183 7.97 27.42 8.87
CA GLY A 183 9.08 28.23 9.37
C GLY A 183 10.41 27.69 8.84
N PRO A 184 11.55 28.23 9.32
CA PRO A 184 12.87 27.87 8.81
C PRO A 184 13.36 26.48 9.25
N ALA A 185 12.73 25.88 10.25
CA ALA A 185 13.11 24.58 10.82
C ALA A 185 11.90 23.79 11.29
N VAL A 186 12.12 22.50 11.60
CA VAL A 186 11.13 21.65 12.26
C VAL A 186 10.86 22.19 13.66
N ASP A 187 9.60 22.61 13.92
CA ASP A 187 9.20 23.23 15.17
C ASP A 187 7.68 23.06 15.36
N ASN A 188 7.11 23.79 16.30
CA ASN A 188 5.70 23.73 16.69
C ASN A 188 4.74 23.92 15.50
N ALA A 189 5.06 24.80 14.56
CA ALA A 189 4.28 25.00 13.34
C ALA A 189 4.22 23.70 12.49
N THR A 190 5.35 23.00 12.37
CA THR A 190 5.45 21.72 11.67
C THR A 190 4.59 20.64 12.35
N LEU A 191 4.75 20.49 13.66
CA LEU A 191 4.01 19.50 14.44
C LEU A 191 2.49 19.69 14.32
N ASN A 192 2.04 20.95 14.42
CA ASN A 192 0.63 21.29 14.33
C ASN A 192 0.03 20.99 12.95
N ARG A 193 0.75 21.33 11.88
CA ARG A 193 0.36 21.01 10.49
C ARG A 193 0.31 19.50 10.26
N PHE A 194 1.29 18.78 10.74
CA PHE A 194 1.35 17.33 10.58
C PHE A 194 0.26 16.62 11.37
N PHE A 195 -0.08 17.10 12.56
CA PHE A 195 -1.25 16.62 13.29
C PHE A 195 -2.54 16.83 12.50
N SER A 196 -2.77 18.04 11.99
CA SER A 196 -3.97 18.38 11.23
C SER A 196 -4.12 17.55 9.97
N LEU A 197 -3.03 17.37 9.20
CA LEU A 197 -3.02 16.58 7.98
C LEU A 197 -3.11 15.07 8.27
N HIS A 198 -2.43 14.57 9.32
CA HIS A 198 -2.52 13.18 9.75
C HIS A 198 -3.96 12.81 10.15
N TYR A 199 -4.67 13.73 10.82
CA TYR A 199 -6.07 13.52 11.20
C TYR A 199 -7.00 13.56 9.99
N LEU A 200 -6.75 14.43 9.01
CA LEU A 200 -7.59 14.60 7.82
C LEU A 200 -7.43 13.48 6.79
N LEU A 201 -6.20 13.10 6.47
CA LEU A 201 -5.88 12.19 5.36
C LEU A 201 -6.56 10.81 5.45
N PRO A 202 -6.75 10.18 6.62
CA PRO A 202 -7.49 8.92 6.72
C PRO A 202 -8.91 8.99 6.16
N PHE A 203 -9.59 10.13 6.27
CA PHE A 203 -10.92 10.32 5.69
C PHE A 203 -10.86 10.52 4.17
N VAL A 204 -9.81 11.17 3.67
CA VAL A 204 -9.53 11.24 2.23
C VAL A 204 -9.24 9.84 1.68
N ILE A 205 -8.43 9.04 2.39
CA ILE A 205 -8.16 7.64 2.04
C ILE A 205 -9.46 6.84 2.02
N ALA A 206 -10.34 6.98 3.02
CA ALA A 206 -11.63 6.30 3.05
C ALA A 206 -12.50 6.66 1.82
N GLY A 207 -12.53 7.94 1.44
CA GLY A 207 -13.20 8.39 0.21
C GLY A 207 -12.60 7.76 -1.06
N LEU A 208 -11.27 7.73 -1.17
CA LEU A 208 -10.57 7.08 -2.28
C LEU A 208 -10.80 5.57 -2.32
N VAL A 209 -10.87 4.90 -1.16
CA VAL A 209 -11.19 3.46 -1.06
C VAL A 209 -12.59 3.17 -1.58
N ILE A 210 -13.59 4.01 -1.29
CA ILE A 210 -14.93 3.87 -1.86
C ILE A 210 -14.88 3.94 -3.38
N VAL A 211 -14.16 4.91 -3.95
CA VAL A 211 -13.99 5.04 -5.41
C VAL A 211 -13.20 3.88 -6.00
N HIS A 212 -12.18 3.37 -5.30
CA HIS A 212 -11.38 2.21 -5.69
C HIS A 212 -12.24 0.94 -5.78
N ILE A 213 -13.08 0.70 -4.77
CA ILE A 213 -14.03 -0.43 -4.73
C ILE A 213 -15.06 -0.27 -5.85
N TRP A 214 -15.56 0.95 -6.09
CA TRP A 214 -16.50 1.21 -7.17
C TRP A 214 -15.88 0.92 -8.54
N ALA A 215 -14.67 1.42 -8.81
CA ALA A 215 -13.95 1.16 -10.07
C ALA A 215 -13.77 -0.35 -10.32
N PHE A 216 -13.40 -1.09 -9.30
CA PHE A 216 -13.28 -2.54 -9.35
C PHE A 216 -14.62 -3.26 -9.58
N HIS A 217 -15.72 -2.80 -8.96
CA HIS A 217 -17.06 -3.35 -9.22
C HIS A 217 -17.54 -3.10 -10.65
N THR A 218 -17.14 -1.97 -11.26
CA THR A 218 -17.50 -1.65 -12.65
C THR A 218 -16.85 -2.61 -13.65
N THR A 219 -15.58 -2.93 -13.43
CA THR A 219 -14.79 -3.78 -14.33
C THR A 219 -14.88 -5.28 -14.01
N GLY A 220 -15.33 -5.61 -12.81
CA GLY A 220 -15.33 -6.98 -12.26
C GLY A 220 -13.97 -7.41 -11.71
N ASN A 221 -13.99 -8.43 -10.86
CA ASN A 221 -12.80 -8.99 -10.23
C ASN A 221 -11.85 -9.63 -11.23
N ASN A 222 -10.55 -9.36 -11.10
CA ASN A 222 -9.54 -10.25 -11.65
C ASN A 222 -9.52 -11.58 -10.87
N ASN A 223 -8.91 -12.62 -11.43
CA ASN A 223 -8.84 -13.95 -10.84
C ASN A 223 -7.48 -14.62 -11.15
N PRO A 224 -7.17 -15.79 -10.55
CA PRO A 224 -5.87 -16.45 -10.73
C PRO A 224 -5.51 -16.83 -12.16
N THR A 225 -6.49 -17.00 -13.04
CA THR A 225 -6.22 -17.32 -14.45
C THR A 225 -6.04 -16.08 -15.33
N GLY A 226 -6.59 -14.93 -14.91
CA GLY A 226 -6.64 -13.72 -15.73
C GLY A 226 -7.69 -13.78 -16.85
N VAL A 227 -8.51 -14.85 -16.92
CA VAL A 227 -9.60 -14.99 -17.88
C VAL A 227 -10.82 -14.22 -17.40
N GLU A 228 -11.49 -13.50 -18.29
CA GLU A 228 -12.69 -12.72 -17.94
C GLU A 228 -13.89 -13.63 -17.69
N VAL A 229 -14.77 -13.21 -16.77
CA VAL A 229 -16.08 -13.81 -16.55
C VAL A 229 -16.92 -13.65 -17.83
N ARG A 230 -17.60 -14.71 -18.25
CA ARG A 230 -18.55 -14.63 -19.38
C ARG A 230 -19.71 -13.69 -19.04
N ARG A 231 -20.10 -12.86 -20.00
CA ARG A 231 -21.13 -11.82 -19.83
C ARG A 231 -22.30 -11.92 -20.80
N GLY A 232 -22.35 -13.01 -21.60
CA GLY A 232 -23.38 -13.20 -22.64
C GLY A 232 -24.78 -13.40 -22.06
N SER A 233 -24.90 -14.25 -21.02
CA SER A 233 -26.15 -14.45 -20.29
C SER A 233 -25.89 -14.66 -18.79
N LYS A 234 -26.97 -14.63 -17.99
CA LYS A 234 -26.88 -14.93 -16.55
C LYS A 234 -26.40 -16.38 -16.32
N GLU A 235 -26.88 -17.32 -17.09
CA GLU A 235 -26.50 -18.74 -16.98
C GLU A 235 -25.01 -18.95 -17.30
N GLU A 236 -24.44 -18.21 -18.23
CA GLU A 236 -23.00 -18.24 -18.51
C GLU A 236 -22.18 -17.62 -17.39
N ALA A 237 -22.63 -16.47 -16.85
CA ALA A 237 -21.99 -15.83 -15.71
C ALA A 237 -22.01 -16.72 -14.45
N ASP A 238 -23.12 -17.37 -14.16
CA ASP A 238 -23.30 -18.27 -13.01
C ASP A 238 -22.38 -19.51 -13.09
N ARG A 239 -22.01 -19.95 -14.30
CA ARG A 239 -21.01 -21.03 -14.46
C ARG A 239 -19.61 -20.60 -14.06
N ASP A 240 -19.26 -19.31 -14.14
CA ASP A 240 -17.93 -18.77 -13.81
C ASP A 240 -17.88 -18.17 -12.42
N THR A 241 -19.01 -17.82 -11.81
CA THR A 241 -19.09 -17.07 -10.57
C THR A 241 -19.88 -17.75 -9.46
N LEU A 242 -19.68 -17.26 -8.25
CA LEU A 242 -20.53 -17.47 -7.09
C LEU A 242 -20.92 -16.11 -6.51
N PRO A 243 -22.06 -15.99 -5.83
CA PRO A 243 -22.36 -14.78 -5.06
C PRO A 243 -21.26 -14.50 -4.03
N PHE A 244 -20.92 -13.24 -3.80
CA PHE A 244 -19.93 -12.91 -2.78
C PHE A 244 -20.38 -13.41 -1.39
N TRP A 245 -21.64 -13.17 -1.01
CA TRP A 245 -22.27 -13.78 0.15
C TRP A 245 -22.99 -15.09 -0.20
N PRO A 246 -22.81 -16.17 0.59
CA PRO A 246 -21.98 -16.28 1.80
C PRO A 246 -20.54 -16.73 1.53
N TYR A 247 -20.22 -17.19 0.33
CA TYR A 247 -19.03 -17.98 0.02
C TYR A 247 -17.72 -17.23 0.32
N PHE A 248 -17.55 -16.05 -0.27
CA PHE A 248 -16.30 -15.29 -0.10
C PHE A 248 -16.29 -14.53 1.21
N VAL A 249 -17.42 -14.05 1.69
CA VAL A 249 -17.52 -13.40 3.00
C VAL A 249 -17.06 -14.33 4.12
N ILE A 250 -17.53 -15.59 4.14
CA ILE A 250 -17.11 -16.56 5.17
C ILE A 250 -15.61 -16.85 5.07
N LYS A 251 -15.10 -17.08 3.86
CA LYS A 251 -13.67 -17.28 3.62
C LYS A 251 -12.82 -16.09 4.10
N ASP A 252 -13.23 -14.89 3.75
CA ASP A 252 -12.51 -13.67 4.05
C ASP A 252 -12.55 -13.35 5.55
N LEU A 253 -13.70 -13.55 6.22
CA LEU A 253 -13.83 -13.40 7.68
C LEU A 253 -12.99 -14.43 8.44
N PHE A 254 -12.92 -15.67 7.96
CA PHE A 254 -12.05 -16.69 8.56
C PHE A 254 -10.58 -16.29 8.48
N ALA A 255 -10.11 -15.87 7.29
CA ALA A 255 -8.73 -15.39 7.12
C ALA A 255 -8.45 -14.15 7.96
N LEU A 256 -9.39 -13.21 7.98
CA LEU A 256 -9.28 -11.99 8.80
C LEU A 256 -9.18 -12.34 10.29
N ALA A 257 -9.98 -13.27 10.79
CA ALA A 257 -9.92 -13.72 12.19
C ALA A 257 -8.54 -14.28 12.55
N LEU A 258 -7.95 -15.09 11.67
CA LEU A 258 -6.59 -15.61 11.88
C LEU A 258 -5.55 -14.47 11.93
N ILE A 259 -5.61 -13.53 10.99
CA ILE A 259 -4.69 -12.38 10.94
C ILE A 259 -4.86 -11.51 12.18
N ILE A 260 -6.10 -11.23 12.60
CA ILE A 260 -6.39 -10.46 13.80
C ILE A 260 -5.83 -11.19 15.05
N THR A 261 -5.97 -12.50 15.14
CA THR A 261 -5.42 -13.28 16.27
C THR A 261 -3.90 -13.14 16.36
N VAL A 262 -3.19 -13.28 15.23
CA VAL A 262 -1.73 -13.07 15.18
C VAL A 262 -1.37 -11.61 15.51
N PHE A 263 -2.11 -10.65 14.97
CA PHE A 263 -1.90 -9.24 15.25
C PHE A 263 -2.06 -8.91 16.74
N PHE A 264 -3.12 -9.37 17.38
CA PHE A 264 -3.32 -9.17 18.82
C PHE A 264 -2.27 -9.89 19.66
N ALA A 265 -1.77 -11.05 19.22
CA ALA A 265 -0.65 -11.71 19.88
C ALA A 265 0.63 -10.85 19.80
N ILE A 266 0.94 -10.26 18.65
CA ILE A 266 2.09 -9.34 18.51
C ILE A 266 1.91 -8.11 19.40
N VAL A 267 0.73 -7.48 19.38
CA VAL A 267 0.42 -6.30 20.20
C VAL A 267 0.49 -6.62 21.70
N GLY A 268 0.06 -7.81 22.11
CA GLY A 268 0.07 -8.22 23.52
C GLY A 268 1.43 -8.65 24.06
N PHE A 269 2.24 -9.33 23.25
CA PHE A 269 3.50 -9.94 23.71
C PHE A 269 4.75 -9.26 23.18
N MET A 270 4.68 -8.55 22.05
CA MET A 270 5.83 -7.94 21.37
C MET A 270 5.53 -6.53 20.82
N PRO A 271 4.87 -5.64 21.59
CA PRO A 271 4.33 -4.38 21.09
C PRO A 271 5.39 -3.42 20.52
N ASN A 272 6.63 -3.56 20.96
CA ASN A 272 7.75 -2.67 20.61
C ASN A 272 8.69 -3.26 19.54
N TYR A 273 8.40 -4.48 19.04
CA TYR A 273 9.31 -5.21 18.15
C TYR A 273 9.65 -4.45 16.85
N LEU A 274 8.69 -3.73 16.29
CA LEU A 274 8.86 -2.94 15.06
C LEU A 274 9.17 -1.46 15.33
N GLY A 275 9.21 -1.02 16.58
CA GLY A 275 9.51 0.37 16.96
C GLY A 275 11.02 0.63 17.07
N HIS A 276 11.43 1.89 16.92
CA HIS A 276 12.81 2.32 17.14
C HIS A 276 13.01 2.77 18.59
N PRO A 277 14.03 2.24 19.33
CA PRO A 277 14.23 2.57 20.74
C PRO A 277 14.46 4.05 21.00
N ASP A 278 15.19 4.77 20.12
CA ASP A 278 15.45 6.21 20.30
C ASP A 278 14.18 7.06 20.24
N ASN A 279 13.05 6.54 19.75
CA ASN A 279 11.78 7.28 19.72
C ASN A 279 11.06 7.29 21.07
N TYR A 280 11.61 6.59 22.08
CA TYR A 280 11.21 6.68 23.49
C TYR A 280 12.00 7.73 24.27
N LEU A 281 12.90 8.46 23.61
CA LEU A 281 13.58 9.63 24.13
C LEU A 281 12.92 10.87 23.54
N GLU A 282 12.66 11.88 24.37
CA GLU A 282 12.11 13.15 23.93
C GLU A 282 13.03 13.84 22.90
N ALA A 283 12.45 14.50 21.92
CA ALA A 283 13.19 15.16 20.85
C ALA A 283 14.15 16.22 21.37
N ASN A 284 15.41 16.13 20.95
CA ASN A 284 16.44 17.11 21.25
C ASN A 284 17.10 17.57 19.93
N ALA A 285 16.83 18.80 19.52
CA ALA A 285 17.37 19.39 18.30
C ALA A 285 18.92 19.59 18.32
N LEU A 286 19.53 19.55 19.51
CA LEU A 286 20.99 19.71 19.68
C LEU A 286 21.74 18.37 19.71
N SER A 287 21.03 17.24 19.69
CA SER A 287 21.63 15.92 19.77
C SER A 287 21.16 15.03 18.63
N THR A 288 21.93 14.99 17.53
CA THR A 288 21.62 14.16 16.37
C THR A 288 21.87 12.66 16.68
N PRO A 289 20.89 11.76 16.47
CA PRO A 289 21.11 10.33 16.57
C PRO A 289 22.19 9.85 15.58
N LYS A 290 22.95 8.82 15.98
CA LYS A 290 24.00 8.26 15.11
C LYS A 290 23.45 7.69 13.79
N HIS A 291 22.22 7.17 13.82
CA HIS A 291 21.60 6.52 12.67
C HIS A 291 20.12 6.90 12.61
N ILE A 292 19.76 7.77 11.66
CA ILE A 292 18.38 8.18 11.42
C ILE A 292 17.82 7.29 10.33
N VAL A 293 16.82 6.47 10.69
CA VAL A 293 16.12 5.60 9.75
C VAL A 293 14.61 5.84 9.84
N PRO A 294 13.91 5.80 8.71
CA PRO A 294 12.44 5.81 8.71
C PRO A 294 11.90 4.47 9.21
N GLU A 295 10.59 4.41 9.43
CA GLU A 295 9.88 3.16 9.70
C GLU A 295 10.15 2.11 8.61
N TRP A 296 10.17 0.82 9.01
CA TRP A 296 10.62 -0.30 8.16
C TRP A 296 9.94 -0.33 6.78
N TYR A 297 8.69 0.07 6.69
CA TYR A 297 7.94 0.07 5.44
C TYR A 297 8.35 1.16 4.44
N PHE A 298 9.14 2.12 4.83
CA PHE A 298 9.76 3.11 3.94
C PHE A 298 11.16 2.74 3.49
N LEU A 299 11.80 1.77 4.16
CA LEU A 299 13.20 1.41 3.93
C LEU A 299 13.54 1.08 2.47
N PRO A 300 12.68 0.38 1.68
CA PRO A 300 13.01 0.12 0.28
C PRO A 300 13.21 1.40 -0.53
N PHE A 301 12.36 2.38 -0.34
CA PHE A 301 12.44 3.67 -1.05
C PHE A 301 13.56 4.55 -0.47
N TYR A 302 13.82 4.46 0.82
CA TYR A 302 14.95 5.10 1.47
C TYR A 302 16.29 4.53 1.00
N ALA A 303 16.39 3.24 0.76
CA ALA A 303 17.55 2.62 0.13
C ALA A 303 17.79 3.19 -1.27
N ILE A 304 16.75 3.28 -2.11
CA ILE A 304 16.82 3.86 -3.45
C ILE A 304 17.25 5.33 -3.40
N LEU A 305 16.69 6.12 -2.48
CA LEU A 305 17.09 7.52 -2.27
C LEU A 305 18.60 7.66 -2.05
N ARG A 306 19.18 6.80 -1.18
CA ARG A 306 20.59 6.87 -0.77
C ARG A 306 21.56 6.21 -1.74
N ALA A 307 21.05 5.38 -2.68
CA ALA A 307 21.88 4.65 -3.63
C ALA A 307 22.61 5.55 -4.63
N PHE A 308 22.05 6.72 -4.94
CA PHE A 308 22.56 7.61 -5.98
C PHE A 308 23.43 8.72 -5.38
N THR A 309 24.69 8.36 -5.08
CA THR A 309 25.70 9.32 -4.60
C THR A 309 26.39 10.04 -5.75
N ALA A 310 27.14 11.13 -5.44
CA ALA A 310 27.89 11.90 -6.42
C ALA A 310 28.97 11.09 -7.17
N ASN A 311 29.36 9.91 -6.67
CA ASN A 311 30.33 9.04 -7.31
C ASN A 311 29.72 8.10 -8.36
N VAL A 312 28.40 8.06 -8.48
CA VAL A 312 27.68 7.20 -9.43
C VAL A 312 27.70 7.86 -10.82
N TRP A 313 28.20 7.15 -11.84
CA TRP A 313 28.39 7.70 -13.18
C TRP A 313 27.15 8.36 -13.79
N ILE A 314 25.96 7.78 -13.58
CA ILE A 314 24.70 8.35 -14.11
C ILE A 314 24.34 9.66 -13.41
N VAL A 315 24.67 9.82 -12.14
CA VAL A 315 24.49 11.07 -11.39
C VAL A 315 25.44 12.12 -11.95
N GLN A 316 26.73 11.80 -12.13
CA GLN A 316 27.70 12.72 -12.72
C GLN A 316 27.31 13.15 -14.13
N LEU A 317 26.80 12.21 -14.95
CA LEU A 317 26.32 12.53 -16.30
C LEU A 317 25.12 13.48 -16.28
N THR A 318 24.14 13.22 -15.41
CA THR A 318 22.93 14.07 -15.31
C THR A 318 23.27 15.43 -14.71
N GLU A 319 24.16 15.51 -13.74
CA GLU A 319 24.66 16.77 -13.17
C GLU A 319 25.37 17.59 -14.24
N PHE A 320 26.25 16.98 -15.02
CA PHE A 320 26.93 17.63 -16.15
C PHE A 320 25.95 18.14 -17.22
N LEU A 321 25.02 17.27 -17.67
CA LEU A 321 24.04 17.63 -18.71
C LEU A 321 23.03 18.67 -18.25
N SER A 322 22.74 18.73 -16.97
CA SER A 322 21.82 19.72 -16.38
C SER A 322 22.51 20.98 -15.89
N PHE A 323 23.82 21.16 -16.15
CA PHE A 323 24.62 22.29 -15.67
C PHE A 323 24.56 22.43 -14.12
N GLY A 324 24.58 21.31 -13.39
CA GLY A 324 24.53 21.28 -11.93
C GLY A 324 23.14 21.44 -11.32
N ILE A 325 22.09 21.51 -12.14
CA ILE A 325 20.70 21.61 -11.63
C ILE A 325 20.25 20.31 -10.96
N ILE A 326 20.63 19.16 -11.54
CA ILE A 326 20.32 17.83 -11.00
C ILE A 326 21.55 17.30 -10.28
N ASP A 327 21.73 17.71 -9.03
CA ASP A 327 22.76 17.17 -8.15
C ASP A 327 22.39 15.78 -7.60
N ALA A 328 23.32 15.16 -6.87
CA ALA A 328 23.11 13.82 -6.30
C ALA A 328 21.89 13.76 -5.35
N LYS A 329 21.66 14.82 -4.57
CA LYS A 329 20.52 14.87 -3.63
C LYS A 329 19.20 14.90 -4.38
N PHE A 330 19.07 15.76 -5.38
CA PHE A 330 17.84 15.83 -6.17
C PHE A 330 17.65 14.59 -7.04
N PHE A 331 18.72 14.02 -7.60
CA PHE A 331 18.66 12.75 -8.32
C PHE A 331 18.12 11.62 -7.44
N GLY A 332 18.59 11.50 -6.20
CA GLY A 332 18.07 10.53 -5.23
C GLY A 332 16.57 10.72 -4.93
N VAL A 333 16.13 11.97 -4.80
CA VAL A 333 14.70 12.30 -4.61
C VAL A 333 13.89 11.89 -5.83
N LEU A 334 14.36 12.18 -7.05
CA LEU A 334 13.71 11.74 -8.28
C LEU A 334 13.65 10.21 -8.38
N ALA A 335 14.72 9.52 -8.01
CA ALA A 335 14.75 8.06 -8.00
C ALA A 335 13.75 7.48 -6.99
N MET A 336 13.68 8.02 -5.79
CA MET A 336 12.74 7.55 -4.76
C MET A 336 11.28 7.68 -5.22
N PHE A 337 10.86 8.85 -5.69
CA PHE A 337 9.50 9.03 -6.21
C PHE A 337 9.28 8.31 -7.54
N GLY A 338 10.32 8.25 -8.38
CA GLY A 338 10.34 7.51 -9.63
C GLY A 338 10.10 6.01 -9.42
N ALA A 339 10.62 5.43 -8.35
CA ALA A 339 10.40 4.02 -8.01
C ALA A 339 8.94 3.69 -7.73
N ILE A 340 8.19 4.61 -7.15
CA ILE A 340 6.74 4.48 -6.96
C ILE A 340 6.01 4.72 -8.28
N ALA A 341 6.44 5.73 -9.04
CA ALA A 341 5.83 6.10 -10.31
C ALA A 341 5.91 4.97 -11.35
N VAL A 342 7.07 4.32 -11.51
CA VAL A 342 7.22 3.20 -12.46
C VAL A 342 6.34 2.01 -12.10
N MET A 343 6.12 1.75 -10.82
CA MET A 343 5.16 0.75 -10.36
C MET A 343 3.71 1.15 -10.74
N GLY A 344 3.37 2.43 -10.61
CA GLY A 344 2.10 2.98 -11.07
C GLY A 344 1.91 2.85 -12.59
N MET A 345 2.98 2.93 -13.36
CA MET A 345 2.99 2.80 -14.82
C MET A 345 2.90 1.35 -15.34
N ALA A 346 2.88 0.35 -14.46
CA ALA A 346 2.80 -1.07 -14.84
C ALA A 346 1.71 -1.39 -15.89
N PRO A 347 0.51 -0.77 -15.90
CA PRO A 347 -0.52 -1.01 -16.93
C PRO A 347 -0.02 -0.82 -18.35
N TRP A 348 0.86 0.15 -18.57
CA TRP A 348 1.38 0.53 -19.89
C TRP A 348 2.75 -0.08 -20.20
N LEU A 349 3.50 -0.47 -19.16
CA LEU A 349 4.81 -1.08 -19.32
C LEU A 349 4.73 -2.59 -19.59
N ASP A 350 3.73 -3.28 -19.08
CA ASP A 350 3.55 -4.72 -19.31
C ASP A 350 2.81 -4.98 -20.64
N THR A 351 3.56 -5.21 -21.67
CA THR A 351 3.07 -5.41 -23.06
C THR A 351 2.52 -6.82 -23.33
N SER A 352 2.63 -7.77 -22.37
CA SER A 352 2.08 -9.13 -22.55
C SER A 352 0.57 -9.13 -22.69
N SER A 353 0.02 -9.93 -23.63
CA SER A 353 -1.41 -10.16 -23.75
C SER A 353 -1.99 -11.02 -22.64
N VAL A 354 -1.16 -11.83 -21.97
CA VAL A 354 -1.56 -12.70 -20.84
C VAL A 354 -1.39 -11.95 -19.53
N ARG A 355 -2.48 -11.86 -18.76
CA ARG A 355 -2.48 -11.13 -17.48
C ARG A 355 -1.74 -11.86 -16.37
N SER A 356 -2.16 -13.09 -16.11
CA SER A 356 -1.69 -13.83 -14.93
C SER A 356 -0.29 -14.39 -15.11
N GLY A 357 0.61 -14.08 -14.16
CA GLY A 357 1.93 -14.67 -14.04
C GLY A 357 1.91 -16.21 -13.92
N ARG A 358 0.76 -16.81 -13.56
CA ARG A 358 0.60 -18.26 -13.54
C ARG A 358 0.91 -18.92 -14.89
N TYR A 359 0.66 -18.23 -15.99
CA TYR A 359 0.84 -18.71 -17.36
C TYR A 359 2.04 -18.08 -18.07
N ARG A 360 2.87 -17.36 -17.34
CA ARG A 360 4.03 -16.62 -17.84
C ARG A 360 5.31 -17.21 -17.21
N PRO A 361 5.94 -18.23 -17.85
CA PRO A 361 7.03 -18.99 -17.25
C PRO A 361 8.30 -18.17 -16.97
N MET A 362 8.67 -17.23 -17.87
CA MET A 362 9.81 -16.34 -17.64
C MET A 362 9.49 -15.26 -16.62
N PHE A 363 8.31 -14.67 -16.72
CA PHE A 363 7.83 -13.63 -15.79
C PHE A 363 7.87 -14.10 -14.34
N LYS A 364 7.53 -15.35 -14.04
CA LYS A 364 7.55 -15.88 -12.67
C LYS A 364 8.92 -15.72 -11.99
N TRP A 365 9.99 -15.99 -12.71
CA TRP A 365 11.34 -15.91 -12.15
C TRP A 365 11.80 -14.47 -11.96
N TRP A 366 11.54 -13.60 -12.95
CA TRP A 366 11.83 -12.19 -12.82
C TRP A 366 11.01 -11.53 -11.72
N PHE A 367 9.74 -11.92 -11.58
CA PHE A 367 8.90 -11.45 -10.49
C PHE A 367 9.37 -11.97 -9.12
N ALA A 368 9.79 -13.22 -9.02
CA ALA A 368 10.37 -13.74 -7.79
C ALA A 368 11.64 -12.98 -7.38
N LEU A 369 12.49 -12.64 -8.37
CA LEU A 369 13.66 -11.79 -8.14
C LEU A 369 13.23 -10.37 -7.69
N LEU A 370 12.15 -9.80 -8.23
CA LEU A 370 11.61 -8.52 -7.76
C LEU A 370 11.18 -8.58 -6.28
N CYS A 371 10.55 -9.67 -5.87
CA CYS A 371 10.19 -9.86 -4.46
C CYS A 371 11.43 -9.94 -3.57
N ILE A 372 12.47 -10.66 -4.01
CA ILE A 372 13.75 -10.75 -3.29
C ILE A 372 14.42 -9.38 -3.25
N ASP A 373 14.47 -8.68 -4.36
CA ASP A 373 15.05 -7.34 -4.49
C ASP A 373 14.37 -6.34 -3.53
N PHE A 374 13.05 -6.37 -3.44
CA PHE A 374 12.30 -5.55 -2.49
C PHE A 374 12.71 -5.83 -1.03
N MET A 375 12.93 -7.09 -0.68
CA MET A 375 13.43 -7.48 0.66
C MET A 375 14.89 -7.05 0.86
N VAL A 376 15.73 -7.13 -0.17
CA VAL A 376 17.11 -6.62 -0.12
C VAL A 376 17.12 -5.11 0.08
N LEU A 377 16.31 -4.36 -0.69
CA LEU A 377 16.16 -2.92 -0.51
C LEU A 377 15.68 -2.56 0.90
N MET A 378 14.74 -3.33 1.45
CA MET A 378 14.28 -3.15 2.84
C MET A 378 15.41 -3.35 3.84
N TRP A 379 16.20 -4.40 3.66
CA TRP A 379 17.33 -4.71 4.54
C TRP A 379 18.42 -3.63 4.46
N VAL A 380 18.90 -3.30 3.25
CA VAL A 380 19.97 -2.30 3.10
C VAL A 380 19.51 -0.88 3.46
N GLY A 381 18.21 -0.59 3.36
CA GLY A 381 17.63 0.66 3.82
C GLY A 381 17.80 0.89 5.32
N ALA A 382 17.86 -0.19 6.12
CA ALA A 382 18.12 -0.15 7.54
C ALA A 382 19.61 -0.08 7.90
N MET A 383 20.52 -0.30 6.94
CA MET A 383 21.96 -0.34 7.17
C MET A 383 22.60 1.06 7.02
N PRO A 384 23.79 1.30 7.57
CA PRO A 384 24.55 2.54 7.30
C PRO A 384 24.79 2.76 5.80
N ALA A 385 24.90 4.02 5.38
CA ALA A 385 25.18 4.38 3.98
C ALA A 385 26.68 4.24 3.62
N GLU A 386 27.25 3.09 3.91
CA GLU A 386 28.66 2.74 3.74
C GLU A 386 28.80 1.48 2.91
N GLU A 387 30.02 1.19 2.42
CA GLU A 387 30.29 -0.08 1.75
C GLU A 387 30.27 -1.25 2.74
N PRO A 388 29.71 -2.40 2.35
CA PRO A 388 29.21 -2.79 1.01
C PRO A 388 27.74 -2.39 0.74
N TYR A 389 27.04 -1.81 1.70
CA TYR A 389 25.59 -1.55 1.62
C TYR A 389 25.23 -0.52 0.54
N ALA A 390 26.11 0.46 0.29
CA ALA A 390 25.92 1.45 -0.76
C ALA A 390 25.91 0.79 -2.15
N THR A 391 26.86 -0.09 -2.42
CA THR A 391 26.93 -0.86 -3.68
C THR A 391 25.72 -1.80 -3.82
N ILE A 392 25.31 -2.50 -2.76
CA ILE A 392 24.14 -3.38 -2.81
C ILE A 392 22.85 -2.56 -3.08
N SER A 393 22.71 -1.39 -2.44
CA SER A 393 21.57 -0.48 -2.69
C SER A 393 21.50 -0.03 -4.15
N LEU A 394 22.65 0.29 -4.75
CA LEU A 394 22.74 0.71 -6.15
C LEU A 394 22.33 -0.41 -7.12
N ILE A 395 22.84 -1.63 -6.90
CA ILE A 395 22.53 -2.80 -7.74
C ILE A 395 21.03 -3.12 -7.62
N ALA A 396 20.48 -3.15 -6.41
CA ALA A 396 19.09 -3.42 -6.17
C ALA A 396 18.20 -2.31 -6.78
N SER A 397 18.57 -1.03 -6.64
CA SER A 397 17.86 0.07 -7.29
C SER A 397 17.88 -0.03 -8.81
N ALA A 398 19.02 -0.42 -9.40
CA ALA A 398 19.14 -0.67 -10.83
C ALA A 398 18.24 -1.84 -11.29
N TYR A 399 18.15 -2.91 -10.47
CA TYR A 399 17.23 -4.01 -10.77
C TYR A 399 15.76 -3.57 -10.67
N TRP A 400 15.36 -2.81 -9.64
CA TRP A 400 13.99 -2.26 -9.50
C TRP A 400 13.55 -1.50 -10.76
N PHE A 401 14.34 -0.51 -11.19
CA PHE A 401 14.02 0.24 -12.41
C PHE A 401 14.13 -0.61 -13.68
N GLY A 402 15.14 -1.46 -13.78
CA GLY A 402 15.33 -2.40 -14.89
C GLY A 402 14.17 -3.37 -15.04
N TYR A 403 13.60 -3.83 -13.93
CA TYR A 403 12.43 -4.71 -13.98
C TYR A 403 11.23 -4.02 -14.65
N PHE A 404 10.86 -2.83 -14.21
CA PHE A 404 9.69 -2.16 -14.76
C PHE A 404 9.92 -1.57 -16.16
N LEU A 405 11.08 -0.95 -16.39
CA LEU A 405 11.33 -0.19 -17.62
C LEU A 405 11.87 -1.04 -18.78
N ILE A 406 12.52 -2.17 -18.48
CA ILE A 406 13.17 -3.00 -19.49
C ILE A 406 12.60 -4.42 -19.49
N ILE A 407 12.68 -5.14 -18.36
CA ILE A 407 12.33 -6.57 -18.29
C ILE A 407 10.85 -6.77 -18.56
N LEU A 408 9.98 -6.01 -17.91
CA LEU A 408 8.53 -6.16 -18.02
C LEU A 408 8.02 -5.91 -19.45
N PRO A 409 8.41 -4.83 -20.16
CA PRO A 409 8.07 -4.63 -21.56
C PRO A 409 8.67 -5.73 -22.48
N LEU A 410 9.93 -6.10 -22.27
CA LEU A 410 10.62 -7.10 -23.07
C LEU A 410 9.96 -8.48 -22.99
N LEU A 411 9.55 -8.88 -21.78
CA LEU A 411 8.84 -10.14 -21.55
C LEU A 411 7.57 -10.28 -22.38
N GLY A 412 6.83 -9.18 -22.59
CA GLY A 412 5.64 -9.19 -23.43
C GLY A 412 5.92 -9.52 -24.89
N VAL A 413 7.16 -9.31 -25.34
CA VAL A 413 7.60 -9.57 -26.75
C VAL A 413 8.24 -10.96 -26.88
N ILE A 414 9.12 -11.35 -25.95
CA ILE A 414 9.95 -12.56 -26.10
C ILE A 414 9.34 -13.80 -25.43
N GLU A 415 8.47 -13.61 -24.43
CA GLU A 415 7.92 -14.72 -23.66
C GLU A 415 6.85 -15.46 -24.45
N LYS A 416 6.88 -16.80 -24.38
CA LYS A 416 5.81 -17.66 -24.90
C LYS A 416 4.94 -18.12 -23.72
N PRO A 417 3.75 -17.52 -23.53
CA PRO A 417 2.86 -17.90 -22.47
C PRO A 417 2.37 -19.34 -22.59
N LEU A 418 2.08 -19.97 -21.47
CA LEU A 418 1.41 -21.26 -21.41
C LEU A 418 -0.06 -21.10 -21.81
N LYS A 419 -0.68 -22.18 -22.27
CA LYS A 419 -2.12 -22.19 -22.60
C LYS A 419 -2.96 -21.92 -21.36
N GLN A 420 -3.79 -20.89 -21.43
CA GLN A 420 -4.78 -20.58 -20.40
C GLN A 420 -6.03 -21.49 -20.56
N PRO A 421 -6.80 -21.73 -19.49
CA PRO A 421 -8.12 -22.36 -19.61
C PRO A 421 -9.03 -21.46 -20.46
N ALA A 422 -9.99 -22.06 -21.16
CA ALA A 422 -10.94 -21.30 -21.98
C ALA A 422 -11.91 -20.49 -21.13
N THR A 423 -12.31 -21.03 -19.96
CA THR A 423 -13.23 -20.41 -19.03
C THR A 423 -12.76 -20.58 -17.58
N ILE A 424 -13.32 -19.77 -16.67
CA ILE A 424 -13.10 -19.92 -15.22
C ILE A 424 -13.67 -21.26 -14.73
N GLU A 425 -14.79 -21.69 -15.32
CA GLU A 425 -15.41 -22.98 -15.04
C GLU A 425 -14.46 -24.16 -15.32
N ASP A 426 -13.70 -24.10 -16.44
CA ASP A 426 -12.73 -25.14 -16.80
C ASP A 426 -11.58 -25.24 -15.80
N ASP A 427 -11.03 -24.08 -15.36
CA ASP A 427 -10.00 -24.03 -14.33
C ASP A 427 -10.50 -24.62 -13.00
N PHE A 428 -11.72 -24.26 -12.63
CA PHE A 428 -12.34 -24.73 -11.40
C PHE A 428 -12.57 -26.25 -11.40
N LYS A 429 -13.14 -26.79 -12.48
CA LYS A 429 -13.35 -28.23 -12.65
C LYS A 429 -12.03 -29.01 -12.63
N ALA A 430 -11.02 -28.53 -13.33
CA ALA A 430 -9.70 -29.17 -13.36
C ALA A 430 -9.05 -29.20 -11.97
N HIS A 431 -9.24 -28.16 -11.18
CA HIS A 431 -8.72 -28.09 -9.81
C HIS A 431 -9.45 -29.04 -8.86
N TYR A 432 -10.78 -29.13 -8.96
CA TYR A 432 -11.57 -30.06 -8.14
C TYR A 432 -11.41 -31.51 -8.55
N ALA A 433 -11.28 -31.81 -9.84
CA ALA A 433 -10.99 -33.17 -10.31
C ALA A 433 -9.66 -33.72 -9.79
N ALA A 434 -8.69 -32.82 -9.54
CA ALA A 434 -7.38 -33.18 -8.95
C ALA A 434 -7.47 -33.40 -7.41
N VAL A 435 -8.51 -32.94 -6.75
CA VAL A 435 -8.69 -33.03 -5.29
C VAL A 435 -9.67 -34.14 -4.89
N SER A 436 -10.63 -34.51 -5.76
CA SER A 436 -11.47 -35.67 -5.56
C SER A 436 -10.74 -36.92 -6.07
N PRO A 437 -10.43 -37.90 -5.22
CA PRO A 437 -10.01 -39.22 -5.72
C PRO A 437 -11.13 -39.73 -6.62
N ALA A 438 -10.78 -40.29 -7.76
CA ALA A 438 -11.74 -41.03 -8.58
C ALA A 438 -12.44 -42.10 -7.70
N GLU A 439 -13.76 -41.98 -7.57
CA GLU A 439 -14.58 -43.09 -7.05
C GLU A 439 -14.43 -44.31 -7.93
#